data_7877dd9f87cd90da232685e952b1f7e7
#
_entry.id   7877dd9f87cd90da232685e952b1f7e7
#
_cell.length_a   1.000
_cell.length_b   1.000
_cell.length_c   1.000
_cell.angle_alpha   90.00
_cell.angle_beta   90.00
_cell.angle_gamma   90.00
#
_symmetry.space_group_name_H-M   'P 1'
#
loop_
_entity.id
_entity.type
_entity.pdbx_description
1 polymer ?
#
loop_
_entity_poly.entity_id
_entity_poly.type
_entity_poly.pdbx_seq_one_letter_code
_entity_poly.pdbx_strand_id
1 'polypeptide(L)'
;MRAKRLTRTLTCIAVLSLAATGCGLGGGSDSGDATAGGCKVDKGNVGSGKLTGDVKGTITFQTTNLKKDFGGFFNGVIADFQKAHPGTKVKWIDDPGDNTFTSRTVADAQACTMADVINVNAPTATALTKAGYLLDVGTKDPDASKPFVPSFWKTATFADASGKAIHTTLPWYTGGVLLTYNKDLLQKAGVDPAKPPTSIFGLFADYEKVAKAADGKYFATMANPIWRIPADFDQMGIKVLSADGKSAVFGDDPRTTQWVAWMAKLYKEGAMPKDSLSSSNDPSTLYSQGKVAYGSTNPSFVRFVKQNSPSVYDKTAVGQQPYDALGRASAGAPQYISVAATSKNAPTALSFAEFLTNAENQTAWCKDPDVVIFPTTTQSLNDPFFQDVTGSDPFSQARKLVADQLKTADTNQTNLSPAVQNAIVSQVQLAMQGKKSPADAVKDAQEKANELLKQGS
;
A
#
# COMPACT_ATOMS: atom_id res chain seq x y z
N MET A 1 54.05 -14.40 38.53
CA MET A 1 54.66 -15.68 38.04
C MET A 1 54.09 -16.01 36.70
N ARG A 2 55.01 -16.19 35.71
CA ARG A 2 54.88 -16.83 34.40
C ARG A 2 53.88 -16.29 33.36
N ALA A 3 54.45 -15.47 32.49
CA ALA A 3 54.01 -15.27 31.10
C ALA A 3 54.08 -16.57 30.31
N LYS A 4 53.14 -16.77 29.35
CA LYS A 4 53.34 -17.61 28.19
C LYS A 4 52.87 -16.86 26.93
N ARG A 5 53.84 -16.61 26.07
CA ARG A 5 53.72 -16.20 24.66
C ARG A 5 53.22 -17.39 23.85
N LEU A 6 52.37 -17.14 22.87
CA LEU A 6 52.29 -17.98 21.64
C LEU A 6 51.83 -17.12 20.47
N THR A 7 52.70 -16.87 19.60
CA THR A 7 52.91 -17.19 18.17
C THR A 7 51.85 -16.73 17.18
N ARG A 8 52.26 -15.76 16.36
CA ARG A 8 51.62 -15.30 15.13
C ARG A 8 51.72 -16.40 14.05
N THR A 9 50.61 -16.67 13.38
CA THR A 9 50.62 -17.35 12.10
C THR A 9 50.04 -16.42 11.07
N LEU A 10 50.90 -16.00 10.12
CA LEU A 10 50.50 -15.35 8.83
C LEU A 10 49.81 -16.39 7.98
N THR A 11 48.66 -16.06 7.41
CA THR A 11 48.09 -16.83 6.29
C THR A 11 47.80 -15.88 5.14
N CYS A 12 48.31 -16.29 3.99
CA CYS A 12 48.40 -15.57 2.72
C CYS A 12 47.04 -15.17 2.16
N ILE A 13 46.98 -13.93 1.67
CA ILE A 13 45.91 -13.41 0.83
C ILE A 13 46.16 -13.92 -0.59
N ALA A 14 45.24 -14.76 -1.10
CA ALA A 14 45.15 -15.09 -2.50
C ALA A 14 44.27 -14.07 -3.23
N VAL A 15 44.87 -13.25 -4.07
CA VAL A 15 44.14 -12.32 -4.96
C VAL A 15 43.62 -13.15 -6.13
N LEU A 16 42.30 -13.30 -6.23
CA LEU A 16 41.66 -13.78 -7.46
C LEU A 16 41.37 -12.58 -8.37
N SER A 17 42.10 -12.48 -9.46
CA SER A 17 41.84 -11.61 -10.57
C SER A 17 40.62 -12.04 -11.36
N LEU A 18 39.55 -11.22 -11.34
CA LEU A 18 38.43 -11.36 -12.29
C LEU A 18 38.86 -10.88 -13.66
N ALA A 19 38.93 -11.80 -14.60
CA ALA A 19 39.03 -11.50 -16.01
C ALA A 19 37.66 -11.03 -16.53
N ALA A 20 37.60 -9.77 -16.98
CA ALA A 20 36.49 -9.26 -17.77
C ALA A 20 36.56 -9.87 -19.17
N THR A 21 35.61 -10.75 -19.52
CA THR A 21 35.43 -11.20 -20.91
C THR A 21 34.35 -10.35 -21.56
N GLY A 22 34.76 -9.67 -22.61
CA GLY A 22 33.97 -8.74 -23.39
C GLY A 22 32.84 -9.41 -24.19
N CYS A 23 31.86 -8.60 -24.51
CA CYS A 23 30.74 -8.88 -25.40
C CYS A 23 31.25 -9.25 -26.81
N GLY A 24 31.02 -10.49 -27.21
CA GLY A 24 31.07 -10.91 -28.60
C GLY A 24 29.67 -10.94 -29.19
N LEU A 25 29.40 -10.06 -30.18
CA LEU A 25 28.27 -10.25 -31.10
C LEU A 25 28.58 -11.47 -31.98
N GLY A 26 27.80 -12.53 -31.84
CA GLY A 26 27.83 -13.68 -32.71
C GLY A 26 26.51 -14.42 -32.63
N GLY A 27 25.75 -14.42 -33.72
CA GLY A 27 24.49 -15.16 -33.84
C GLY A 27 24.74 -16.67 -33.70
N GLY A 28 23.94 -17.31 -32.83
CA GLY A 28 23.93 -18.74 -32.62
C GLY A 28 22.71 -19.13 -31.80
N SER A 29 21.89 -19.95 -32.39
CA SER A 29 20.75 -20.76 -31.87
C SER A 29 20.38 -20.64 -30.39
N ASP A 30 19.23 -20.15 -30.21
CA ASP A 30 18.33 -19.96 -29.11
C ASP A 30 18.14 -21.18 -28.18
N SER A 31 19.02 -21.37 -27.21
CA SER A 31 18.83 -22.27 -26.08
C SER A 31 19.06 -21.60 -24.72
N GLY A 32 18.98 -20.27 -24.65
CA GLY A 32 19.06 -19.54 -23.38
C GLY A 32 17.79 -19.76 -22.54
N ASP A 33 17.93 -20.18 -21.28
CA ASP A 33 16.85 -20.22 -20.31
C ASP A 33 16.23 -18.82 -20.17
N ALA A 34 14.89 -18.71 -20.23
CA ALA A 34 14.21 -17.47 -19.95
C ALA A 34 14.29 -17.16 -18.43
N THR A 35 14.49 -15.89 -18.08
CA THR A 35 14.57 -15.48 -16.68
C THR A 35 13.64 -14.30 -16.39
N ALA A 36 13.12 -14.24 -15.16
CA ALA A 36 12.40 -13.12 -14.60
C ALA A 36 12.98 -12.79 -13.23
N GLY A 37 13.52 -11.57 -13.06
CA GLY A 37 14.17 -11.18 -11.80
C GLY A 37 15.35 -12.07 -11.40
N GLY A 38 16.01 -12.74 -12.35
CA GLY A 38 17.08 -13.72 -12.08
C GLY A 38 16.61 -15.16 -11.87
N CYS A 39 15.30 -15.43 -11.76
CA CYS A 39 14.74 -16.77 -11.64
C CYS A 39 14.51 -17.39 -13.02
N LYS A 40 14.71 -18.72 -13.13
CA LYS A 40 14.33 -19.46 -14.34
C LYS A 40 12.82 -19.52 -14.48
N VAL A 41 12.30 -19.22 -15.67
CA VAL A 41 10.87 -19.19 -15.98
C VAL A 41 10.57 -19.79 -17.34
N ASP A 42 9.31 -20.14 -17.58
CA ASP A 42 8.87 -20.51 -18.92
C ASP A 42 8.93 -19.31 -19.86
N LYS A 43 9.40 -19.52 -21.10
CA LYS A 43 9.49 -18.47 -22.12
C LYS A 43 8.14 -17.79 -22.37
N GLY A 44 7.01 -18.53 -22.26
CA GLY A 44 5.67 -18.02 -22.36
C GLY A 44 5.34 -16.93 -21.33
N ASN A 45 5.92 -16.99 -20.13
CA ASN A 45 5.65 -16.04 -19.06
C ASN A 45 6.26 -14.64 -19.34
N VAL A 46 7.42 -14.58 -19.98
CA VAL A 46 8.16 -13.33 -20.23
C VAL A 46 8.12 -12.86 -21.69
N GLY A 47 7.73 -13.68 -22.63
CA GLY A 47 7.60 -13.33 -24.05
C GLY A 47 6.49 -12.31 -24.31
N SER A 48 6.45 -11.73 -25.51
CA SER A 48 5.51 -10.67 -25.91
C SER A 48 4.12 -11.18 -26.34
N GLY A 49 3.91 -12.49 -26.42
CA GLY A 49 2.65 -13.08 -26.86
C GLY A 49 1.64 -13.31 -25.74
N LYS A 50 0.39 -13.51 -26.14
CA LYS A 50 -0.69 -13.96 -25.24
C LYS A 50 -0.27 -15.24 -24.52
N LEU A 51 -0.62 -15.33 -23.23
CA LEU A 51 -0.38 -16.55 -22.45
C LEU A 51 -1.30 -17.68 -22.95
N THR A 52 -0.72 -18.83 -23.22
CA THR A 52 -1.45 -20.01 -23.69
C THR A 52 -1.11 -21.20 -22.81
N GLY A 53 -2.02 -22.15 -22.73
CA GLY A 53 -1.85 -23.39 -21.97
C GLY A 53 -3.12 -23.80 -21.25
N ASP A 54 -3.12 -25.04 -20.74
CA ASP A 54 -4.28 -25.56 -20.03
C ASP A 54 -4.39 -24.96 -18.62
N VAL A 55 -5.62 -24.68 -18.21
CA VAL A 55 -5.92 -24.30 -16.83
C VAL A 55 -6.00 -25.56 -15.97
N LYS A 56 -4.86 -25.95 -15.39
CA LYS A 56 -4.72 -27.15 -14.56
C LYS A 56 -3.52 -27.05 -13.61
N GLY A 57 -3.40 -28.00 -12.71
CA GLY A 57 -2.28 -28.07 -11.76
C GLY A 57 -2.50 -27.32 -10.46
N THR A 58 -1.47 -27.22 -9.66
CA THR A 58 -1.53 -26.58 -8.34
C THR A 58 -0.88 -25.22 -8.39
N ILE A 59 -1.59 -24.22 -7.84
CA ILE A 59 -1.07 -22.86 -7.61
C ILE A 59 -1.17 -22.49 -6.15
N THR A 60 -0.37 -21.53 -5.72
CA THR A 60 -0.44 -20.87 -4.42
C THR A 60 -1.08 -19.49 -4.56
N PHE A 61 -1.99 -19.16 -3.65
CA PHE A 61 -2.62 -17.85 -3.55
C PHE A 61 -2.30 -17.21 -2.20
N GLN A 62 -1.74 -16.02 -2.18
CA GLN A 62 -1.40 -15.29 -0.96
C GLN A 62 -2.23 -14.04 -0.79
N THR A 63 -2.83 -13.91 0.40
CA THR A 63 -3.52 -12.69 0.86
C THR A 63 -2.78 -12.08 2.05
N THR A 64 -3.25 -10.90 2.49
CA THR A 64 -2.73 -10.18 3.65
C THR A 64 -3.82 -10.02 4.70
N ASN A 65 -3.71 -10.78 5.81
CA ASN A 65 -4.56 -10.72 6.99
C ASN A 65 -6.08 -10.82 6.67
N LEU A 66 -6.44 -11.73 5.75
CA LEU A 66 -7.83 -11.96 5.35
C LEU A 66 -8.39 -13.30 5.80
N LYS A 67 -7.51 -14.31 6.02
CA LYS A 67 -7.94 -15.69 6.24
C LYS A 67 -8.75 -15.87 7.52
N LYS A 68 -8.40 -15.14 8.57
CA LYS A 68 -9.06 -15.24 9.87
C LYS A 68 -10.52 -14.79 9.79
N ASP A 69 -10.76 -13.64 9.17
CA ASP A 69 -12.07 -12.97 9.21
C ASP A 69 -12.95 -13.35 8.01
N PHE A 70 -12.33 -13.67 6.87
CA PHE A 70 -13.02 -13.90 5.59
C PHE A 70 -12.76 -15.29 5.00
N GLY A 71 -12.37 -16.24 5.86
CA GLY A 71 -12.07 -17.62 5.44
C GLY A 71 -13.21 -18.29 4.69
N GLY A 72 -14.46 -18.04 5.08
CA GLY A 72 -15.64 -18.59 4.41
C GLY A 72 -15.75 -18.11 2.97
N PHE A 73 -15.63 -16.81 2.73
CA PHE A 73 -15.71 -16.21 1.41
C PHE A 73 -14.62 -16.75 0.47
N PHE A 74 -13.35 -16.65 0.86
CA PHE A 74 -12.25 -17.06 -0.02
C PHE A 74 -12.19 -18.57 -0.28
N ASN A 75 -12.55 -19.39 0.70
CA ASN A 75 -12.67 -20.84 0.46
C ASN A 75 -13.81 -21.14 -0.52
N GLY A 76 -14.92 -20.41 -0.50
CA GLY A 76 -16.00 -20.48 -1.48
C GLY A 76 -15.50 -20.16 -2.89
N VAL A 77 -14.86 -19.01 -3.07
CA VAL A 77 -14.29 -18.57 -4.37
C VAL A 77 -13.29 -19.63 -4.91
N ILE A 78 -12.44 -20.18 -4.05
CA ILE A 78 -11.48 -21.22 -4.43
C ILE A 78 -12.20 -22.49 -4.87
N ALA A 79 -13.23 -22.92 -4.13
CA ALA A 79 -14.02 -24.10 -4.48
C ALA A 79 -14.76 -23.94 -5.82
N ASP A 80 -15.33 -22.77 -6.07
CA ASP A 80 -16.03 -22.44 -7.31
C ASP A 80 -15.08 -22.40 -8.51
N PHE A 81 -13.89 -21.83 -8.36
CA PHE A 81 -12.85 -21.89 -9.38
C PHE A 81 -12.42 -23.34 -9.70
N GLN A 82 -12.15 -24.14 -8.68
CA GLN A 82 -11.75 -25.54 -8.86
C GLN A 82 -12.87 -26.39 -9.49
N LYS A 83 -14.12 -26.06 -9.21
CA LYS A 83 -15.28 -26.69 -9.83
C LYS A 83 -15.41 -26.31 -11.31
N ALA A 84 -15.18 -25.05 -11.64
CA ALA A 84 -15.20 -24.55 -13.02
C ALA A 84 -14.02 -25.06 -13.85
N HIS A 85 -12.87 -25.35 -13.20
CA HIS A 85 -11.64 -25.82 -13.82
C HIS A 85 -11.16 -27.13 -13.20
N PRO A 86 -11.74 -28.30 -13.58
CA PRO A 86 -11.34 -29.59 -13.05
C PRO A 86 -9.85 -29.87 -13.30
N GLY A 87 -9.16 -30.42 -12.30
CA GLY A 87 -7.72 -30.66 -12.34
C GLY A 87 -6.88 -29.50 -11.78
N THR A 88 -7.52 -28.43 -11.30
CA THR A 88 -6.83 -27.33 -10.59
C THR A 88 -6.87 -27.53 -9.07
N LYS A 89 -5.85 -27.02 -8.39
CA LYS A 89 -5.79 -26.91 -6.93
C LYS A 89 -5.20 -25.57 -6.52
N VAL A 90 -5.92 -24.81 -5.69
CA VAL A 90 -5.44 -23.55 -5.13
C VAL A 90 -5.08 -23.76 -3.66
N LYS A 91 -3.83 -23.49 -3.30
CA LYS A 91 -3.35 -23.49 -1.91
C LYS A 91 -3.34 -22.07 -1.40
N TRP A 92 -4.25 -21.74 -0.49
CA TRP A 92 -4.35 -20.41 0.06
C TRP A 92 -3.47 -20.24 1.31
N ILE A 93 -2.58 -19.26 1.26
CA ILE A 93 -1.73 -18.80 2.36
C ILE A 93 -2.08 -17.34 2.70
N ASP A 94 -1.79 -16.92 3.93
CA ASP A 94 -2.15 -15.57 4.40
C ASP A 94 -0.96 -15.00 5.17
N ASP A 95 -0.49 -13.83 4.71
CA ASP A 95 0.58 -13.08 5.36
C ASP A 95 -0.02 -12.17 6.44
N PRO A 96 0.66 -11.93 7.57
CA PRO A 96 0.18 -10.99 8.59
C PRO A 96 -0.10 -9.58 8.10
N GLY A 97 0.49 -9.14 6.98
CA GLY A 97 0.25 -7.84 6.39
C GLY A 97 0.82 -6.67 7.19
N ASP A 98 1.87 -6.92 7.96
CA ASP A 98 2.57 -5.89 8.75
C ASP A 98 3.50 -5.01 7.89
N ASN A 99 4.18 -4.07 8.53
CA ASN A 99 5.09 -3.12 7.87
C ASN A 99 6.27 -3.77 7.12
N THR A 100 6.53 -5.06 7.33
CA THR A 100 7.60 -5.80 6.66
C THR A 100 7.09 -6.62 5.46
N PHE A 101 5.79 -6.57 5.16
CA PHE A 101 5.16 -7.31 4.06
C PHE A 101 5.90 -7.13 2.72
N THR A 102 6.13 -5.88 2.30
CA THR A 102 6.83 -5.61 1.03
C THR A 102 8.23 -6.21 1.02
N SER A 103 8.98 -6.09 2.12
CA SER A 103 10.35 -6.61 2.22
C SER A 103 10.37 -8.14 2.17
N ARG A 104 9.44 -8.80 2.87
CA ARG A 104 9.29 -10.26 2.82
C ARG A 104 8.94 -10.73 1.41
N THR A 105 7.95 -10.09 0.77
CA THR A 105 7.52 -10.46 -0.58
C THR A 105 8.64 -10.31 -1.61
N VAL A 106 9.44 -9.23 -1.51
CA VAL A 106 10.62 -9.04 -2.36
C VAL A 106 11.67 -10.12 -2.08
N ALA A 107 11.91 -10.49 -0.82
CA ALA A 107 12.85 -11.57 -0.47
C ALA A 107 12.38 -12.93 -1.02
N ASP A 108 11.09 -13.24 -0.92
CA ASP A 108 10.50 -14.46 -1.48
C ASP A 108 10.63 -14.48 -3.02
N ALA A 109 10.43 -13.33 -3.67
CA ALA A 109 10.61 -13.18 -5.11
C ALA A 109 12.08 -13.42 -5.51
N GLN A 110 13.05 -12.84 -4.78
CA GLN A 110 14.49 -13.05 -4.99
C GLN A 110 14.90 -14.50 -4.78
N ALA A 111 14.27 -15.18 -3.82
CA ALA A 111 14.48 -16.60 -3.58
C ALA A 111 13.74 -17.52 -4.58
N CYS A 112 12.98 -16.96 -5.53
CA CYS A 112 12.13 -17.68 -6.49
C CYS A 112 11.03 -18.55 -5.82
N THR A 113 10.56 -18.11 -4.65
CA THR A 113 9.57 -18.82 -3.81
C THR A 113 8.27 -18.04 -3.59
N MET A 114 8.13 -16.86 -4.24
CA MET A 114 6.92 -16.04 -4.17
C MET A 114 5.69 -16.87 -4.61
N ALA A 115 4.53 -16.62 -4.00
CA ALA A 115 3.28 -17.25 -4.37
C ALA A 115 2.92 -16.97 -5.84
N ASP A 116 2.23 -17.93 -6.49
CA ASP A 116 1.83 -17.82 -7.90
C ASP A 116 0.85 -16.66 -8.13
N VAL A 117 -0.09 -16.44 -7.22
CA VAL A 117 -1.04 -15.34 -7.21
C VAL A 117 -0.93 -14.62 -5.86
N ILE A 118 -0.80 -13.30 -5.88
CA ILE A 118 -0.55 -12.52 -4.68
C ILE A 118 -1.37 -11.23 -4.63
N ASN A 119 -1.96 -10.94 -3.46
CA ASN A 119 -2.52 -9.64 -3.15
C ASN A 119 -1.39 -8.66 -2.82
N VAL A 120 -1.33 -7.55 -3.54
CA VAL A 120 -0.30 -6.53 -3.37
C VAL A 120 -0.90 -5.12 -3.27
N ASN A 121 -0.21 -4.25 -2.55
CA ASN A 121 -0.42 -2.81 -2.60
C ASN A 121 0.48 -2.14 -3.66
N ALA A 122 0.27 -0.87 -3.95
CA ALA A 122 1.05 -0.14 -4.96
C ALA A 122 2.57 -0.13 -4.69
N PRO A 123 3.09 0.10 -3.48
CA PRO A 123 4.53 0.02 -3.21
C PRO A 123 5.13 -1.36 -3.51
N THR A 124 4.45 -2.43 -3.13
CA THR A 124 4.89 -3.81 -3.40
C THR A 124 4.85 -4.11 -4.91
N ALA A 125 3.77 -3.73 -5.60
CA ALA A 125 3.66 -3.87 -7.05
C ALA A 125 4.77 -3.10 -7.78
N THR A 126 5.09 -1.87 -7.36
CA THR A 126 6.19 -1.06 -7.90
C THR A 126 7.52 -1.80 -7.79
N ALA A 127 7.86 -2.31 -6.59
CA ALA A 127 9.13 -2.99 -6.36
C ALA A 127 9.24 -4.28 -7.19
N LEU A 128 8.19 -5.10 -7.21
CA LEU A 128 8.19 -6.37 -7.93
C LEU A 128 8.17 -6.20 -9.46
N THR A 129 7.42 -5.21 -9.97
CA THR A 129 7.38 -4.91 -11.41
C THR A 129 8.74 -4.44 -11.91
N LYS A 130 9.36 -3.49 -11.20
CA LYS A 130 10.67 -2.97 -11.54
C LYS A 130 11.73 -4.05 -11.57
N ALA A 131 11.66 -5.01 -10.66
CA ALA A 131 12.56 -6.16 -10.59
C ALA A 131 12.22 -7.30 -11.57
N GLY A 132 11.10 -7.20 -12.30
CA GLY A 132 10.70 -8.19 -13.31
C GLY A 132 10.12 -9.48 -12.73
N TYR A 133 9.60 -9.47 -11.49
CA TYR A 133 9.05 -10.67 -10.86
C TYR A 133 7.57 -10.93 -11.19
N LEU A 134 6.88 -9.95 -11.76
CA LEU A 134 5.44 -10.07 -12.07
C LEU A 134 5.20 -10.30 -13.56
N LEU A 135 4.16 -11.06 -13.85
CA LEU A 135 3.64 -11.26 -15.20
C LEU A 135 3.10 -9.94 -15.76
N ASP A 136 3.42 -9.57 -16.99
CA ASP A 136 2.78 -8.45 -17.70
C ASP A 136 1.40 -8.89 -18.18
N VAL A 137 0.39 -8.72 -17.32
CA VAL A 137 -0.99 -9.13 -17.57
C VAL A 137 -1.54 -8.47 -18.84
N GLY A 138 -1.22 -7.20 -19.09
CA GLY A 138 -1.68 -6.48 -20.28
C GLY A 138 -1.18 -7.09 -21.60
N THR A 139 0.03 -7.68 -21.58
CA THR A 139 0.58 -8.44 -22.72
C THR A 139 0.04 -9.87 -22.75
N LYS A 140 -0.14 -10.50 -21.59
CA LYS A 140 -0.55 -11.91 -21.49
C LYS A 140 -2.03 -12.14 -21.73
N ASP A 141 -2.87 -11.18 -21.36
CA ASP A 141 -4.29 -11.11 -21.77
C ASP A 141 -4.66 -9.70 -22.25
N PRO A 142 -4.70 -9.47 -23.58
CA PRO A 142 -5.10 -8.17 -24.13
C PRO A 142 -6.51 -7.72 -23.74
N ASP A 143 -7.34 -8.62 -23.28
CA ASP A 143 -8.73 -8.36 -22.88
C ASP A 143 -8.89 -8.10 -21.37
N ALA A 144 -7.83 -8.24 -20.59
CA ALA A 144 -7.83 -8.09 -19.13
C ALA A 144 -8.37 -6.72 -18.63
N SER A 145 -8.26 -5.67 -19.45
CA SER A 145 -8.77 -4.32 -19.10
C SER A 145 -10.29 -4.18 -19.15
N LYS A 146 -10.97 -5.02 -19.94
CA LYS A 146 -12.39 -4.85 -20.29
C LYS A 146 -13.35 -4.75 -19.08
N PRO A 147 -13.19 -5.54 -18.02
CA PRO A 147 -14.11 -5.48 -16.87
C PRO A 147 -13.96 -4.22 -16.03
N PHE A 148 -12.78 -3.58 -16.04
CA PHE A 148 -12.43 -2.54 -15.08
C PHE A 148 -12.84 -1.14 -15.51
N VAL A 149 -13.13 -0.29 -14.54
CA VAL A 149 -13.28 1.14 -14.77
C VAL A 149 -11.94 1.70 -15.29
N PRO A 150 -11.93 2.48 -16.39
CA PRO A 150 -10.69 2.93 -17.02
C PRO A 150 -9.71 3.65 -16.08
N SER A 151 -10.21 4.43 -15.11
CA SER A 151 -9.38 5.10 -14.12
C SER A 151 -8.66 4.11 -13.20
N PHE A 152 -9.34 3.04 -12.76
CA PHE A 152 -8.72 2.00 -11.94
C PHE A 152 -7.74 1.14 -12.75
N TRP A 153 -8.06 0.81 -13.99
CA TRP A 153 -7.10 0.12 -14.86
C TRP A 153 -5.81 0.91 -15.05
N LYS A 154 -5.95 2.23 -15.22
CA LYS A 154 -4.78 3.13 -15.32
C LYS A 154 -3.89 3.07 -14.08
N THR A 155 -4.45 2.90 -12.87
CA THR A 155 -3.65 2.77 -11.63
C THR A 155 -2.90 1.46 -11.51
N ALA A 156 -3.27 0.45 -12.30
CA ALA A 156 -2.62 -0.87 -12.35
C ALA A 156 -1.36 -0.88 -13.24
N THR A 157 -0.86 0.30 -13.62
CA THR A 157 0.31 0.49 -14.47
C THR A 157 1.52 0.84 -13.61
N PHE A 158 2.59 0.09 -13.78
CA PHE A 158 3.85 0.27 -13.05
C PHE A 158 5.04 0.28 -14.03
N ALA A 159 6.10 0.99 -13.66
CA ALA A 159 7.31 1.04 -14.47
C ALA A 159 8.16 -0.22 -14.30
N ASP A 160 8.58 -0.82 -15.40
CA ASP A 160 9.58 -1.89 -15.43
C ASP A 160 11.01 -1.35 -15.22
N ALA A 161 12.01 -2.21 -15.29
CA ALA A 161 13.42 -1.84 -15.12
C ALA A 161 13.92 -0.81 -16.16
N SER A 162 13.29 -0.74 -17.33
CA SER A 162 13.60 0.23 -18.38
C SER A 162 12.88 1.57 -18.22
N GLY A 163 11.95 1.65 -17.27
CA GLY A 163 11.04 2.79 -17.08
C GLY A 163 9.80 2.73 -17.98
N LYS A 164 9.58 1.64 -18.73
CA LYS A 164 8.38 1.44 -19.52
C LYS A 164 7.21 1.10 -18.60
N ALA A 165 6.09 1.79 -18.78
CA ALA A 165 4.84 1.50 -18.09
C ALA A 165 4.21 0.21 -18.63
N ILE A 166 3.97 -0.76 -17.76
CA ILE A 166 3.36 -2.06 -18.07
C ILE A 166 2.27 -2.41 -17.04
N HIS A 167 1.33 -3.27 -17.42
CA HIS A 167 0.25 -3.72 -16.54
C HIS A 167 0.59 -5.07 -15.92
N THR A 168 1.06 -5.07 -14.67
CA THR A 168 1.44 -6.30 -13.94
C THR A 168 0.45 -6.69 -12.85
N THR A 169 -0.65 -5.96 -12.75
CA THR A 169 -1.66 -6.14 -11.71
C THR A 169 -3.06 -6.04 -12.27
N LEU A 170 -4.01 -6.69 -11.60
CA LEU A 170 -5.45 -6.53 -11.80
C LEU A 170 -6.01 -5.73 -10.62
N PRO A 171 -6.72 -4.60 -10.82
CA PRO A 171 -7.39 -3.89 -9.74
C PRO A 171 -8.43 -4.80 -9.08
N TRP A 172 -8.39 -4.89 -7.75
CA TRP A 172 -9.25 -5.83 -7.04
C TRP A 172 -10.39 -5.13 -6.30
N TYR A 173 -10.02 -4.27 -5.36
CA TYR A 173 -10.98 -3.41 -4.67
C TYR A 173 -10.31 -2.11 -4.26
N THR A 174 -11.12 -1.08 -3.99
CA THR A 174 -10.64 0.20 -3.48
C THR A 174 -11.39 0.60 -2.22
N GLY A 175 -10.77 1.40 -1.40
CA GLY A 175 -11.41 2.13 -0.31
C GLY A 175 -11.17 3.62 -0.50
N GLY A 176 -12.01 4.45 0.10
CA GLY A 176 -11.73 5.87 0.21
C GLY A 176 -10.78 6.15 1.38
N VAL A 177 -10.56 7.42 1.65
CA VAL A 177 -9.92 7.90 2.87
C VAL A 177 -10.88 8.75 3.68
N LEU A 178 -10.99 8.46 4.97
CA LEU A 178 -11.92 9.11 5.87
C LEU A 178 -11.20 9.68 7.08
N LEU A 179 -11.83 10.62 7.76
CA LEU A 179 -11.55 10.85 9.17
C LEU A 179 -12.43 9.93 10.00
N THR A 180 -11.82 9.11 10.86
CA THR A 180 -12.52 8.38 11.92
C THR A 180 -12.18 9.03 13.24
N TYR A 181 -13.19 9.36 14.05
CA TYR A 181 -12.95 10.09 15.31
C TYR A 181 -13.94 9.72 16.41
N ASN A 182 -13.49 9.90 17.65
CA ASN A 182 -14.29 9.74 18.85
C ASN A 182 -14.94 11.07 19.22
N LYS A 183 -16.26 11.15 19.09
CA LYS A 183 -17.07 12.37 19.34
C LYS A 183 -16.87 12.93 20.75
N ASP A 184 -16.83 12.06 21.76
CA ASP A 184 -16.71 12.48 23.16
C ASP A 184 -15.35 13.14 23.44
N LEU A 185 -14.26 12.60 22.85
CA LEU A 185 -12.93 13.17 23.03
C LEU A 185 -12.78 14.51 22.30
N LEU A 186 -13.41 14.67 21.13
CA LEU A 186 -13.43 15.94 20.41
C LEU A 186 -14.21 17.00 21.19
N GLN A 187 -15.40 16.68 21.67
CA GLN A 187 -16.21 17.60 22.47
C GLN A 187 -15.49 18.06 23.74
N LYS A 188 -14.81 17.13 24.45
CA LYS A 188 -13.97 17.47 25.62
C LYS A 188 -12.84 18.44 25.28
N ALA A 189 -12.35 18.39 24.04
CA ALA A 189 -11.32 19.29 23.55
C ALA A 189 -11.87 20.61 22.95
N GLY A 190 -13.19 20.83 22.99
CA GLY A 190 -13.81 21.99 22.37
C GLY A 190 -13.80 21.96 20.84
N VAL A 191 -13.66 20.76 20.25
CA VAL A 191 -13.75 20.52 18.81
C VAL A 191 -15.17 20.04 18.48
N ASP A 192 -15.82 20.70 17.53
CA ASP A 192 -17.18 20.32 17.10
C ASP A 192 -17.12 19.11 16.17
N PRO A 193 -17.60 17.93 16.62
CA PRO A 193 -17.55 16.72 15.79
C PRO A 193 -18.50 16.77 14.57
N ALA A 194 -19.42 17.72 14.50
CA ALA A 194 -20.31 17.92 13.36
C ALA A 194 -19.63 18.73 12.23
N LYS A 195 -18.47 19.33 12.50
CA LYS A 195 -17.72 20.16 11.55
C LYS A 195 -16.30 19.66 11.36
N PRO A 196 -16.09 18.52 10.69
CA PRO A 196 -14.76 18.02 10.44
C PRO A 196 -13.93 19.04 9.65
N PRO A 197 -12.61 19.15 9.91
CA PRO A 197 -11.74 20.10 9.23
C PRO A 197 -11.62 19.77 7.74
N THR A 198 -11.63 20.82 6.91
CA THR A 198 -11.51 20.69 5.45
C THR A 198 -10.08 20.82 4.94
N SER A 199 -9.13 21.23 5.80
CA SER A 199 -7.71 21.37 5.47
C SER A 199 -6.82 20.57 6.41
N ILE A 200 -5.64 20.15 5.92
CA ILE A 200 -4.65 19.41 6.71
C ILE A 200 -4.18 20.24 7.91
N PHE A 201 -3.92 21.54 7.73
CA PHE A 201 -3.53 22.39 8.85
C PHE A 201 -4.68 22.68 9.82
N GLY A 202 -5.92 22.68 9.34
CA GLY A 202 -7.11 22.70 10.20
C GLY A 202 -7.21 21.44 11.07
N LEU A 203 -6.93 20.28 10.50
CA LEU A 203 -6.86 19.01 11.25
C LEU A 203 -5.72 19.04 12.29
N PHE A 204 -4.56 19.60 11.95
CA PHE A 204 -3.45 19.75 12.90
C PHE A 204 -3.78 20.70 14.05
N ALA A 205 -4.52 21.76 13.78
CA ALA A 205 -5.01 22.66 14.82
C ALA A 205 -5.99 21.95 15.77
N ASP A 206 -6.82 21.04 15.28
CA ASP A 206 -7.67 20.23 16.13
C ASP A 206 -6.85 19.20 16.95
N TYR A 207 -5.80 18.62 16.38
CA TYR A 207 -4.87 17.77 17.13
C TYR A 207 -4.20 18.52 18.29
N GLU A 208 -3.83 19.78 18.07
CA GLU A 208 -3.27 20.64 19.12
C GLU A 208 -4.28 20.91 20.25
N LYS A 209 -5.55 21.23 19.91
CA LYS A 209 -6.62 21.41 20.91
C LYS A 209 -6.82 20.13 21.72
N VAL A 210 -6.88 18.97 21.03
CA VAL A 210 -7.04 17.68 21.69
C VAL A 210 -5.86 17.39 22.61
N ALA A 211 -4.62 17.62 22.19
CA ALA A 211 -3.43 17.40 23.02
C ALA A 211 -3.45 18.24 24.28
N LYS A 212 -3.82 19.53 24.17
CA LYS A 212 -3.93 20.45 25.32
C LYS A 212 -5.02 20.02 26.29
N ALA A 213 -6.18 19.57 25.79
CA ALA A 213 -7.28 19.13 26.63
C ALA A 213 -7.06 17.75 27.24
N ALA A 214 -6.26 16.91 26.59
CA ALA A 214 -5.99 15.54 27.00
C ALA A 214 -5.16 15.46 28.29
N ASP A 215 -4.28 16.43 28.55
CA ASP A 215 -3.38 16.44 29.72
C ASP A 215 -2.68 15.09 29.94
N GLY A 216 -2.18 14.49 28.85
CA GLY A 216 -1.49 13.20 28.84
C GLY A 216 -2.36 11.94 29.06
N LYS A 217 -3.69 12.08 29.20
CA LYS A 217 -4.61 10.96 29.45
C LYS A 217 -5.00 10.21 28.18
N TYR A 218 -4.98 10.91 27.05
CA TYR A 218 -5.26 10.36 25.72
C TYR A 218 -4.50 11.17 24.65
N PHE A 219 -4.53 10.71 23.42
CA PHE A 219 -3.78 11.31 22.31
C PHE A 219 -4.75 11.87 21.25
N ALA A 220 -4.27 12.81 20.46
CA ALA A 220 -5.03 13.30 19.32
C ALA A 220 -5.03 12.28 18.19
N THR A 221 -3.87 11.72 17.88
CA THR A 221 -3.67 10.78 16.76
C THR A 221 -2.51 9.83 17.01
N MET A 222 -2.42 8.77 16.22
CA MET A 222 -1.26 7.84 16.19
C MET A 222 -0.57 7.82 14.83
N ALA A 223 -0.85 8.78 13.97
CA ALA A 223 -0.37 8.73 12.59
C ALA A 223 1.16 8.74 12.52
N ASN A 224 1.74 7.63 12.10
CA ASN A 224 3.14 7.56 11.69
C ASN A 224 3.34 8.39 10.41
N PRO A 225 4.42 9.19 10.30
CA PRO A 225 4.73 9.96 9.10
C PRO A 225 4.75 9.14 7.81
N ILE A 226 5.13 7.87 7.87
CA ILE A 226 5.22 6.98 6.69
C ILE A 226 3.90 6.88 5.93
N TRP A 227 2.77 6.86 6.64
CA TRP A 227 1.45 6.74 6.04
C TRP A 227 0.86 8.10 5.65
N ARG A 228 1.34 9.17 6.29
CA ARG A 228 0.79 10.51 6.09
C ARG A 228 1.43 11.26 4.93
N ILE A 229 2.74 11.10 4.72
CA ILE A 229 3.47 11.96 3.76
C ILE A 229 2.84 11.90 2.36
N PRO A 230 2.66 10.72 1.70
CA PRO A 230 2.07 10.72 0.38
C PRO A 230 0.62 11.25 0.39
N ALA A 231 -0.18 10.84 1.37
CA ALA A 231 -1.60 11.18 1.43
C ALA A 231 -1.84 12.66 1.72
N ASP A 232 -1.18 13.23 2.74
CA ASP A 232 -1.34 14.63 3.10
C ASP A 232 -0.81 15.56 2.00
N PHE A 233 0.34 15.22 1.38
CA PHE A 233 0.92 16.02 0.30
C PHE A 233 0.01 16.00 -0.95
N ASP A 234 -0.53 14.86 -1.30
CA ASP A 234 -1.51 14.73 -2.38
C ASP A 234 -2.74 15.60 -2.10
N GLN A 235 -3.33 15.51 -0.90
CA GLN A 235 -4.47 16.34 -0.48
C GLN A 235 -4.15 17.86 -0.53
N MET A 236 -2.95 18.23 -0.14
CA MET A 236 -2.48 19.63 -0.19
C MET A 236 -2.09 20.07 -1.61
N GLY A 237 -2.08 19.17 -2.59
CA GLY A 237 -1.62 19.46 -3.96
C GLY A 237 -0.11 19.69 -4.05
N ILE A 238 0.68 19.19 -3.08
CA ILE A 238 2.14 19.25 -3.09
C ILE A 238 2.67 18.13 -4.01
N LYS A 239 3.41 18.53 -5.04
CA LYS A 239 4.04 17.55 -5.93
C LYS A 239 5.23 16.91 -5.23
N VAL A 240 5.19 15.59 -5.08
CA VAL A 240 6.30 14.83 -4.48
C VAL A 240 7.40 14.61 -5.49
N LEU A 241 7.04 14.24 -6.72
CA LEU A 241 7.96 14.02 -7.84
C LEU A 241 7.71 15.02 -8.97
N SER A 242 8.75 15.26 -9.77
CA SER A 242 8.67 15.96 -11.05
C SER A 242 7.74 15.23 -12.02
N ALA A 243 7.28 15.90 -13.08
CA ALA A 243 6.34 15.34 -14.05
C ALA A 243 6.88 14.07 -14.77
N ASP A 244 8.20 13.95 -14.91
CA ASP A 244 8.87 12.77 -15.48
C ASP A 244 9.20 11.69 -14.43
N GLY A 245 8.86 11.91 -13.16
CA GLY A 245 9.11 10.98 -12.06
C GLY A 245 10.57 10.82 -11.65
N LYS A 246 11.51 11.58 -12.24
CA LYS A 246 12.95 11.38 -12.05
C LYS A 246 13.56 12.17 -10.90
N SER A 247 12.84 13.14 -10.37
CA SER A 247 13.32 14.01 -9.29
C SER A 247 12.26 14.23 -8.24
N ALA A 248 12.67 14.23 -6.98
CA ALA A 248 11.85 14.69 -5.87
C ALA A 248 11.85 16.23 -5.84
N VAL A 249 10.67 16.83 -5.75
CA VAL A 249 10.46 18.28 -5.80
C VAL A 249 9.62 18.83 -4.64
N PHE A 250 9.25 18.00 -3.69
CA PHE A 250 8.36 18.39 -2.58
C PHE A 250 8.95 19.47 -1.68
N GLY A 251 10.26 19.60 -1.59
CA GLY A 251 10.94 20.63 -0.79
C GLY A 251 10.87 22.03 -1.40
N ASP A 252 10.49 22.13 -2.67
CA ASP A 252 10.33 23.42 -3.36
C ASP A 252 9.03 24.12 -2.93
N ASP A 253 8.09 23.39 -2.33
CA ASP A 253 6.84 23.93 -1.78
C ASP A 253 7.02 24.29 -0.31
N PRO A 254 6.85 25.57 0.09
CA PRO A 254 7.05 26.00 1.47
C PRO A 254 6.08 25.33 2.47
N ARG A 255 4.94 24.82 2.01
CA ARG A 255 3.97 24.09 2.83
C ARG A 255 4.56 22.77 3.35
N THR A 256 5.53 22.20 2.66
CA THR A 256 6.25 20.99 3.13
C THR A 256 7.00 21.26 4.42
N THR A 257 7.76 22.37 4.48
CA THR A 257 8.45 22.76 5.71
C THR A 257 7.47 23.08 6.84
N GLN A 258 6.35 23.74 6.52
CA GLN A 258 5.29 24.02 7.48
C GLN A 258 4.65 22.73 8.01
N TRP A 259 4.40 21.74 7.15
CA TRP A 259 3.87 20.44 7.53
C TRP A 259 4.83 19.70 8.50
N VAL A 260 6.13 19.68 8.19
CA VAL A 260 7.14 19.07 9.08
C VAL A 260 7.23 19.81 10.42
N ALA A 261 7.14 21.13 10.42
CA ALA A 261 7.12 21.94 11.64
C ALA A 261 5.89 21.62 12.52
N TRP A 262 4.72 21.45 11.92
CA TRP A 262 3.52 21.00 12.62
C TRP A 262 3.68 19.59 13.22
N MET A 263 4.20 18.63 12.47
CA MET A 263 4.44 17.28 12.97
C MET A 263 5.41 17.29 14.15
N ALA A 264 6.49 18.06 14.07
CA ALA A 264 7.45 18.22 15.16
C ALA A 264 6.81 18.85 16.41
N LYS A 265 6.01 19.90 16.23
CA LYS A 265 5.26 20.55 17.31
C LYS A 265 4.29 19.59 17.98
N LEU A 266 3.44 18.92 17.21
CA LEU A 266 2.42 17.99 17.71
C LEU A 266 3.06 16.81 18.49
N TYR A 267 4.17 16.28 17.97
CA TYR A 267 4.91 15.23 18.67
C TYR A 267 5.49 15.73 20.01
N LYS A 268 6.10 16.91 20.02
CA LYS A 268 6.63 17.56 21.23
C LYS A 268 5.54 17.84 22.27
N GLU A 269 4.38 18.28 21.84
CA GLU A 269 3.22 18.60 22.70
C GLU A 269 2.42 17.36 23.17
N GLY A 270 2.83 16.16 22.78
CA GLY A 270 2.17 14.92 23.20
C GLY A 270 0.85 14.61 22.51
N ALA A 271 0.63 15.18 21.31
CA ALA A 271 -0.54 14.84 20.49
C ALA A 271 -0.54 13.39 20.02
N MET A 272 0.62 12.74 20.05
CA MET A 272 0.84 11.34 19.67
C MET A 272 1.69 10.62 20.72
N PRO A 273 1.54 9.28 20.86
CA PRO A 273 2.44 8.48 21.69
C PRO A 273 3.90 8.65 21.23
N LYS A 274 4.84 8.64 22.16
CA LYS A 274 6.27 8.78 21.82
C LYS A 274 6.81 7.61 20.99
N ASP A 275 6.24 6.42 21.14
CA ASP A 275 6.56 5.21 20.39
C ASP A 275 5.88 5.14 19.01
N SER A 276 5.01 6.10 18.66
CA SER A 276 4.38 6.18 17.34
C SER A 276 5.36 6.35 16.18
N LEU A 277 6.61 6.75 16.45
CA LEU A 277 7.68 6.81 15.46
C LEU A 277 8.22 5.44 15.06
N SER A 278 8.20 4.47 15.95
CA SER A 278 8.69 3.10 15.71
C SER A 278 7.64 2.17 15.11
N SER A 279 6.42 2.59 15.01
CA SER A 279 5.31 2.10 14.19
C SER A 279 4.87 0.64 14.29
N SER A 280 5.23 -0.08 15.32
CA SER A 280 4.67 -1.43 15.55
C SER A 280 3.28 -1.41 16.22
N ASN A 281 2.85 -0.24 16.73
CA ASN A 281 1.57 -0.13 17.43
C ASN A 281 0.42 0.06 16.46
N ASP A 282 -0.51 -0.88 16.46
CA ASP A 282 -1.77 -0.80 15.75
C ASP A 282 -2.64 0.33 16.35
N PRO A 283 -2.99 1.37 15.55
CA PRO A 283 -3.87 2.43 16.03
C PRO A 283 -5.22 1.92 16.51
N SER A 284 -5.67 0.75 16.07
CA SER A 284 -6.95 0.18 16.47
C SER A 284 -7.01 -0.16 17.96
N THR A 285 -5.92 -0.60 18.55
CA THR A 285 -5.87 -0.97 19.98
C THR A 285 -6.11 0.23 20.88
N LEU A 286 -5.35 1.32 20.73
CA LEU A 286 -5.52 2.51 21.57
C LEU A 286 -6.84 3.24 21.31
N TYR A 287 -7.30 3.26 20.06
CA TYR A 287 -8.59 3.83 19.73
C TYR A 287 -9.74 3.05 20.38
N SER A 288 -9.70 1.72 20.31
CA SER A 288 -10.68 0.83 20.96
C SER A 288 -10.66 0.92 22.49
N GLN A 289 -9.56 1.39 23.07
CA GLN A 289 -9.47 1.72 24.50
C GLN A 289 -10.01 3.14 24.83
N GLY A 290 -10.46 3.91 23.86
CA GLY A 290 -10.88 5.29 24.03
C GLY A 290 -9.72 6.24 24.35
N LYS A 291 -8.49 5.90 23.95
CA LYS A 291 -7.27 6.67 24.25
C LYS A 291 -6.74 7.47 23.05
N VAL A 292 -7.47 7.50 21.95
CA VAL A 292 -7.09 8.28 20.75
C VAL A 292 -8.35 8.96 20.22
N ALA A 293 -8.24 10.25 19.89
CA ALA A 293 -9.38 11.03 19.39
C ALA A 293 -9.63 10.82 17.90
N TYR A 294 -8.57 10.80 17.08
CA TYR A 294 -8.65 10.54 15.63
C TYR A 294 -7.99 9.22 15.31
N GLY A 295 -8.75 8.28 14.78
CA GLY A 295 -8.32 6.93 14.43
C GLY A 295 -7.66 6.85 13.05
N SER A 296 -7.72 5.66 12.45
CA SER A 296 -7.21 5.42 11.11
C SER A 296 -8.07 6.11 10.05
N THR A 297 -7.43 6.47 8.94
CA THR A 297 -8.11 7.01 7.74
C THR A 297 -8.70 5.91 6.83
N ASN A 298 -8.41 4.64 7.12
CA ASN A 298 -8.95 3.51 6.38
C ASN A 298 -10.42 3.29 6.77
N PRO A 299 -11.38 3.29 5.84
CA PRO A 299 -12.80 3.07 6.13
C PRO A 299 -13.10 1.75 6.86
N SER A 300 -12.36 0.67 6.54
CA SER A 300 -12.53 -0.62 7.21
C SER A 300 -12.09 -0.63 8.68
N PHE A 301 -11.44 0.44 9.15
CA PHE A 301 -11.08 0.61 10.56
C PHE A 301 -12.31 0.56 11.48
N VAL A 302 -13.46 1.02 11.00
CA VAL A 302 -14.73 1.03 11.74
C VAL A 302 -15.11 -0.38 12.21
N ARG A 303 -14.81 -1.43 11.41
CA ARG A 303 -14.99 -2.84 11.78
C ARG A 303 -14.19 -3.21 13.04
N PHE A 304 -12.91 -2.88 13.05
CA PHE A 304 -12.04 -3.21 14.19
C PHE A 304 -12.53 -2.55 15.48
N VAL A 305 -13.01 -1.31 15.38
CA VAL A 305 -13.60 -0.62 16.54
C VAL A 305 -14.86 -1.34 17.01
N LYS A 306 -15.75 -1.71 16.10
CA LYS A 306 -16.99 -2.42 16.43
C LYS A 306 -16.72 -3.77 17.11
N GLN A 307 -15.78 -4.54 16.59
CA GLN A 307 -15.41 -5.86 17.11
C GLN A 307 -14.71 -5.77 18.47
N ASN A 308 -13.80 -4.80 18.65
CA ASN A 308 -12.96 -4.72 19.84
C ASN A 308 -13.61 -3.93 20.99
N SER A 309 -14.46 -2.96 20.69
CA SER A 309 -15.12 -2.11 21.71
C SER A 309 -16.42 -1.50 21.20
N PRO A 310 -17.56 -2.19 21.32
CA PRO A 310 -18.86 -1.65 20.95
C PRO A 310 -19.17 -0.30 21.60
N SER A 311 -18.76 -0.09 22.86
CA SER A 311 -18.98 1.18 23.58
C SER A 311 -18.17 2.36 23.02
N VAL A 312 -17.02 2.12 22.40
CA VAL A 312 -16.26 3.14 21.64
C VAL A 312 -16.84 3.32 20.25
N TYR A 313 -17.33 2.23 19.64
CA TYR A 313 -18.03 2.29 18.36
C TYR A 313 -19.24 3.24 18.41
N ASP A 314 -20.06 3.21 19.45
CA ASP A 314 -21.22 4.11 19.64
C ASP A 314 -20.82 5.60 19.71
N LYS A 315 -19.57 5.87 20.12
CA LYS A 315 -18.97 7.21 20.18
C LYS A 315 -18.19 7.57 18.93
N THR A 316 -18.02 6.62 18.03
CA THR A 316 -17.28 6.82 16.77
C THR A 316 -18.16 7.54 15.76
N ALA A 317 -17.57 8.46 15.03
CA ALA A 317 -18.12 8.99 13.81
C ALA A 317 -17.06 9.01 12.71
N VAL A 318 -17.52 9.16 11.49
CA VAL A 318 -16.67 9.32 10.32
C VAL A 318 -16.97 10.64 9.62
N GLY A 319 -15.96 11.22 9.00
CA GLY A 319 -16.08 12.47 8.27
C GLY A 319 -15.22 12.46 7.02
N GLN A 320 -15.43 13.47 6.19
CA GLN A 320 -14.62 13.69 5.01
C GLN A 320 -13.16 13.95 5.40
N GLN A 321 -12.23 13.28 4.73
CA GLN A 321 -10.81 13.62 4.81
C GLN A 321 -10.58 15.05 4.32
N PRO A 322 -9.71 15.85 4.95
CA PRO A 322 -9.30 17.13 4.41
C PRO A 322 -8.79 17.02 2.97
N TYR A 323 -9.13 17.97 2.13
CA TYR A 323 -8.81 17.96 0.70
C TYR A 323 -8.25 19.29 0.17
N ASP A 324 -7.97 20.23 1.05
CA ASP A 324 -7.28 21.52 0.78
C ASP A 324 -7.47 22.06 -0.64
N ALA A 325 -6.33 22.17 -1.36
CA ALA A 325 -6.28 22.77 -2.69
C ALA A 325 -6.93 21.93 -3.80
N LEU A 326 -7.13 20.62 -3.58
CA LEU A 326 -7.71 19.79 -4.63
C LEU A 326 -9.23 19.97 -4.76
N GLY A 327 -9.89 20.57 -3.74
CA GLY A 327 -11.35 20.74 -3.72
C GLY A 327 -12.14 19.42 -3.74
N ARG A 328 -11.45 18.29 -3.57
CA ARG A 328 -12.00 16.92 -3.60
C ARG A 328 -11.15 16.00 -2.75
N ALA A 329 -11.75 14.94 -2.22
CA ALA A 329 -11.01 13.90 -1.55
C ALA A 329 -10.32 12.98 -2.57
N SER A 330 -9.13 12.49 -2.22
CA SER A 330 -8.48 11.41 -2.95
C SER A 330 -9.17 10.09 -2.63
N ALA A 331 -9.43 9.24 -3.63
CA ALA A 331 -9.69 7.84 -3.39
C ALA A 331 -8.36 7.15 -3.09
N GLY A 332 -8.34 6.29 -2.11
CA GLY A 332 -7.16 5.47 -1.83
C GLY A 332 -6.77 4.63 -3.05
N ALA A 333 -5.48 4.27 -3.17
CA ALA A 333 -5.04 3.34 -4.20
C ALA A 333 -5.79 2.01 -4.07
N PRO A 334 -6.17 1.36 -5.17
CA PRO A 334 -6.71 0.02 -5.13
C PRO A 334 -5.74 -0.98 -4.49
N GLN A 335 -6.28 -2.04 -3.92
CA GLN A 335 -5.55 -3.28 -3.74
C GLN A 335 -5.55 -4.03 -5.07
N TYR A 336 -4.50 -4.76 -5.32
CA TYR A 336 -4.29 -5.43 -6.59
C TYR A 336 -4.07 -6.92 -6.41
N ILE A 337 -4.37 -7.68 -7.44
CA ILE A 337 -3.96 -9.09 -7.60
C ILE A 337 -2.90 -9.14 -8.70
N SER A 338 -1.78 -9.78 -8.41
CA SER A 338 -0.68 -10.00 -9.35
C SER A 338 -0.40 -11.48 -9.53
N VAL A 339 0.21 -11.80 -10.66
CA VAL A 339 0.68 -13.16 -10.97
C VAL A 339 2.20 -13.15 -11.03
N ALA A 340 2.84 -14.13 -10.38
CA ALA A 340 4.28 -14.29 -10.43
C ALA A 340 4.73 -14.73 -11.83
N ALA A 341 5.72 -14.04 -12.41
CA ALA A 341 6.34 -14.48 -13.67
C ALA A 341 7.06 -15.83 -13.52
N THR A 342 7.41 -16.21 -12.27
CA THR A 342 8.03 -17.49 -11.91
C THR A 342 7.05 -18.64 -11.77
N SER A 343 5.73 -18.41 -11.90
CA SER A 343 4.72 -19.46 -11.79
C SER A 343 4.94 -20.55 -12.84
N LYS A 344 5.00 -21.80 -12.39
CA LYS A 344 5.06 -22.98 -13.27
C LYS A 344 3.72 -23.32 -13.90
N ASN A 345 2.64 -22.78 -13.36
CA ASN A 345 1.27 -22.92 -13.85
C ASN A 345 0.67 -21.54 -14.15
N ALA A 346 1.42 -20.68 -14.85
CA ALA A 346 1.03 -19.31 -15.14
C ALA A 346 -0.36 -19.18 -15.80
N PRO A 347 -0.79 -20.04 -16.76
CA PRO A 347 -2.15 -20.01 -17.29
C PRO A 347 -3.22 -20.20 -16.21
N THR A 348 -3.00 -21.13 -15.27
CA THR A 348 -3.91 -21.36 -14.14
C THR A 348 -3.90 -20.19 -13.16
N ALA A 349 -2.71 -19.63 -12.88
CA ALA A 349 -2.55 -18.49 -11.99
C ALA A 349 -3.25 -17.23 -12.54
N LEU A 350 -3.09 -16.95 -13.84
CA LEU A 350 -3.76 -15.83 -14.50
C LEU A 350 -5.28 -16.04 -14.52
N SER A 351 -5.75 -17.21 -14.92
CA SER A 351 -7.18 -17.53 -14.92
C SER A 351 -7.81 -17.41 -13.52
N PHE A 352 -7.10 -17.83 -12.45
CA PHE A 352 -7.57 -17.64 -11.08
C PHE A 352 -7.57 -16.17 -10.66
N ALA A 353 -6.54 -15.40 -11.03
CA ALA A 353 -6.47 -13.98 -10.73
C ALA A 353 -7.64 -13.20 -11.40
N GLU A 354 -7.95 -13.50 -12.66
CA GLU A 354 -9.09 -12.95 -13.41
C GLU A 354 -10.43 -13.40 -12.82
N PHE A 355 -10.55 -14.66 -12.41
CA PHE A 355 -11.75 -15.17 -11.74
C PHE A 355 -11.98 -14.44 -10.41
N LEU A 356 -10.94 -14.28 -9.58
CA LEU A 356 -11.03 -13.58 -8.30
C LEU A 356 -11.41 -12.11 -8.47
N THR A 357 -10.94 -11.46 -9.54
CA THR A 357 -11.15 -10.03 -9.81
C THR A 357 -12.30 -9.74 -10.78
N ASN A 358 -13.08 -10.73 -11.17
CA ASN A 358 -14.25 -10.53 -12.00
C ASN A 358 -15.36 -9.76 -11.27
N ALA A 359 -16.37 -9.30 -12.01
CA ALA A 359 -17.44 -8.48 -11.45
C ALA A 359 -18.25 -9.21 -10.36
N GLU A 360 -18.53 -10.50 -10.55
CA GLU A 360 -19.30 -11.31 -9.59
C GLU A 360 -18.59 -11.41 -8.25
N ASN A 361 -17.31 -11.84 -8.26
CA ASN A 361 -16.53 -12.04 -7.05
C ASN A 361 -16.17 -10.72 -6.37
N GLN A 362 -15.89 -9.64 -7.12
CA GLN A 362 -15.69 -8.32 -6.53
C GLN A 362 -16.98 -7.79 -5.88
N THR A 363 -18.14 -7.97 -6.53
CA THR A 363 -19.41 -7.58 -5.95
C THR A 363 -19.68 -8.33 -4.65
N ALA A 364 -19.53 -9.64 -4.67
CA ALA A 364 -19.75 -10.48 -3.49
C ALA A 364 -18.80 -10.10 -2.33
N TRP A 365 -17.53 -9.88 -2.63
CA TRP A 365 -16.53 -9.44 -1.65
C TRP A 365 -16.85 -8.08 -1.05
N CYS A 366 -17.15 -7.10 -1.90
CA CYS A 366 -17.39 -5.73 -1.45
C CYS A 366 -18.76 -5.53 -0.76
N LYS A 367 -19.67 -6.48 -0.91
CA LYS A 367 -20.95 -6.50 -0.19
C LYS A 367 -20.88 -7.12 1.21
N ASP A 368 -19.72 -7.67 1.60
CA ASP A 368 -19.55 -8.17 2.97
C ASP A 368 -19.89 -7.06 3.98
N PRO A 369 -20.76 -7.33 4.95
CA PRO A 369 -21.25 -6.32 5.89
C PRO A 369 -20.15 -5.74 6.79
N ASP A 370 -19.04 -6.48 6.95
CA ASP A 370 -17.96 -6.10 7.83
C ASP A 370 -16.82 -5.32 7.12
N VAL A 371 -16.98 -4.98 5.83
CA VAL A 371 -16.01 -4.16 5.09
C VAL A 371 -16.62 -2.87 4.56
N VAL A 372 -15.78 -1.86 4.38
CA VAL A 372 -16.10 -0.63 3.65
C VAL A 372 -15.11 -0.49 2.51
N ILE A 373 -15.36 -1.28 1.46
CA ILE A 373 -14.57 -1.32 0.24
C ILE A 373 -15.50 -1.28 -0.97
N PHE A 374 -14.96 -0.93 -2.12
CA PHE A 374 -15.71 -0.79 -3.37
C PHE A 374 -15.02 -1.58 -4.48
N PRO A 375 -15.79 -2.19 -5.37
CA PRO A 375 -15.26 -2.91 -6.50
C PRO A 375 -14.64 -1.94 -7.52
N THR A 376 -13.76 -2.48 -8.36
CA THR A 376 -13.07 -1.71 -9.40
C THR A 376 -13.61 -2.01 -10.81
N THR A 377 -14.54 -2.95 -10.94
CA THR A 377 -15.19 -3.25 -12.23
C THR A 377 -16.39 -2.36 -12.48
N THR A 378 -16.62 -2.00 -13.74
CA THR A 378 -17.74 -1.13 -14.14
C THR A 378 -19.09 -1.73 -13.79
N GLN A 379 -19.26 -3.03 -14.03
CA GLN A 379 -20.51 -3.72 -13.72
C GLN A 379 -20.82 -3.69 -12.23
N SER A 380 -19.83 -3.98 -11.38
CA SER A 380 -20.04 -4.05 -9.94
C SER A 380 -20.30 -2.67 -9.31
N LEU A 381 -19.61 -1.63 -9.77
CA LEU A 381 -19.85 -0.27 -9.26
C LEU A 381 -21.27 0.24 -9.54
N ASN A 382 -21.92 -0.26 -10.59
CA ASN A 382 -23.32 0.08 -10.92
C ASN A 382 -24.34 -0.71 -10.08
N ASP A 383 -23.92 -1.63 -9.22
CA ASP A 383 -24.83 -2.34 -8.32
C ASP A 383 -25.47 -1.37 -7.32
N PRO A 384 -26.82 -1.42 -7.11
CA PRO A 384 -27.52 -0.52 -6.20
C PRO A 384 -26.95 -0.46 -4.78
N PHE A 385 -26.35 -1.54 -4.30
CA PHE A 385 -25.70 -1.57 -2.97
C PHE A 385 -24.62 -0.48 -2.81
N PHE A 386 -23.91 -0.13 -3.89
CA PHE A 386 -22.86 0.88 -3.87
C PHE A 386 -23.36 2.28 -4.24
N GLN A 387 -24.54 2.37 -4.87
CA GLN A 387 -25.12 3.65 -5.33
C GLN A 387 -26.09 4.26 -4.30
N ASP A 388 -26.91 3.43 -3.68
CA ASP A 388 -28.02 3.86 -2.82
C ASP A 388 -27.72 3.58 -1.33
N VAL A 389 -26.59 4.12 -0.84
CA VAL A 389 -26.17 3.87 0.56
C VAL A 389 -27.02 4.69 1.51
N THR A 390 -27.78 4.00 2.34
CA THR A 390 -28.63 4.57 3.42
C THR A 390 -28.14 4.13 4.78
N GLY A 391 -28.58 4.83 5.83
CA GLY A 391 -28.25 4.54 7.23
C GLY A 391 -27.45 5.65 7.90
N SER A 392 -27.46 5.64 9.25
CA SER A 392 -26.82 6.67 10.08
C SER A 392 -25.72 6.11 11.00
N ASP A 393 -25.50 4.80 10.97
CA ASP A 393 -24.42 4.17 11.72
C ASP A 393 -23.05 4.46 11.04
N PRO A 394 -21.92 4.31 11.76
CA PRO A 394 -20.61 4.63 11.23
C PRO A 394 -20.23 3.86 9.95
N PHE A 395 -20.70 2.62 9.76
CA PHE A 395 -20.48 1.86 8.52
C PHE A 395 -21.22 2.48 7.33
N SER A 396 -22.51 2.77 7.49
CA SER A 396 -23.33 3.38 6.46
C SER A 396 -22.81 4.77 6.08
N GLN A 397 -22.41 5.57 7.08
CA GLN A 397 -21.79 6.87 6.84
C GLN A 397 -20.46 6.74 6.10
N ALA A 398 -19.61 5.78 6.47
CA ALA A 398 -18.35 5.52 5.79
C ALA A 398 -18.57 5.11 4.33
N ARG A 399 -19.50 4.20 4.05
CA ARG A 399 -19.86 3.79 2.68
C ARG A 399 -20.34 4.98 1.85
N LYS A 400 -21.25 5.80 2.39
CA LYS A 400 -21.75 6.98 1.69
C LYS A 400 -20.63 7.94 1.32
N LEU A 401 -19.75 8.26 2.27
CA LEU A 401 -18.61 9.16 2.02
C LEU A 401 -17.66 8.61 0.97
N VAL A 402 -17.35 7.30 1.00
CA VAL A 402 -16.50 6.67 -0.01
C VAL A 402 -17.18 6.64 -1.38
N ALA A 403 -18.48 6.29 -1.46
CA ALA A 403 -19.23 6.33 -2.71
C ALA A 403 -19.19 7.73 -3.34
N ASP A 404 -19.37 8.79 -2.54
CA ASP A 404 -19.30 10.17 -3.01
C ASP A 404 -17.86 10.55 -3.44
N GLN A 405 -16.83 10.09 -2.75
CA GLN A 405 -15.42 10.29 -3.15
C GLN A 405 -15.14 9.65 -4.51
N LEU A 406 -15.59 8.41 -4.74
CA LEU A 406 -15.33 7.68 -5.98
C LEU A 406 -15.96 8.33 -7.22
N LYS A 407 -17.02 9.12 -7.07
CA LYS A 407 -17.64 9.89 -8.19
C LYS A 407 -16.70 10.96 -8.76
N THR A 408 -15.81 11.50 -7.94
CA THR A 408 -14.95 12.63 -8.30
C THR A 408 -13.45 12.33 -8.12
N ALA A 409 -13.11 11.12 -7.64
CA ALA A 409 -11.77 10.77 -7.27
C ALA A 409 -10.80 10.80 -8.44
N ASP A 410 -9.68 11.49 -8.25
CA ASP A 410 -8.48 11.27 -9.02
C ASP A 410 -7.68 10.14 -8.37
N THR A 411 -7.44 9.10 -9.13
CA THR A 411 -6.66 7.94 -8.69
C THR A 411 -5.15 8.14 -8.87
N ASN A 412 -4.72 9.35 -9.24
CA ASN A 412 -3.31 9.67 -9.38
C ASN A 412 -2.66 9.79 -8.00
N GLN A 413 -2.14 8.69 -7.48
CA GLN A 413 -1.28 8.71 -6.31
C GLN A 413 0.19 8.65 -6.74
N THR A 414 1.03 9.42 -6.05
CA THR A 414 2.48 9.34 -6.22
C THR A 414 2.97 8.02 -5.61
N ASN A 415 3.37 7.08 -6.47
CA ASN A 415 3.96 5.82 -6.03
C ASN A 415 5.46 6.03 -5.80
N LEU A 416 5.86 6.05 -4.53
CA LEU A 416 7.26 6.07 -4.13
C LEU A 416 7.74 4.65 -3.86
N SER A 417 8.98 4.34 -4.28
CA SER A 417 9.61 3.10 -3.84
C SER A 417 9.77 3.10 -2.30
N PRO A 418 9.75 1.95 -1.64
CA PRO A 418 9.96 1.88 -0.19
C PRO A 418 11.26 2.53 0.28
N ALA A 419 12.33 2.46 -0.52
CA ALA A 419 13.62 3.09 -0.21
C ALA A 419 13.50 4.62 -0.18
N VAL A 420 12.87 5.22 -1.20
CA VAL A 420 12.64 6.66 -1.26
C VAL A 420 11.72 7.12 -0.13
N GLN A 421 10.62 6.40 0.10
CA GLN A 421 9.68 6.72 1.18
C GLN A 421 10.37 6.68 2.56
N ASN A 422 11.14 5.66 2.86
CA ASN A 422 11.87 5.53 4.12
C ASN A 422 12.93 6.61 4.29
N ALA A 423 13.61 7.02 3.21
CA ALA A 423 14.57 8.12 3.25
C ALA A 423 13.91 9.45 3.66
N ILE A 424 12.74 9.76 3.09
CA ILE A 424 11.97 10.95 3.46
C ILE A 424 11.52 10.86 4.92
N VAL A 425 10.87 9.76 5.30
CA VAL A 425 10.31 9.56 6.64
C VAL A 425 11.38 9.68 7.73
N SER A 426 12.56 9.12 7.52
CA SER A 426 13.64 9.18 8.51
C SER A 426 14.08 10.61 8.81
N GLN A 427 14.09 11.52 7.83
CA GLN A 427 14.42 12.93 8.08
C GLN A 427 13.30 13.67 8.82
N VAL A 428 12.05 13.38 8.48
CA VAL A 428 10.87 13.92 9.20
C VAL A 428 10.90 13.48 10.66
N GLN A 429 11.21 12.21 10.93
CA GLN A 429 11.34 11.70 12.30
C GLN A 429 12.46 12.38 13.10
N LEU A 430 13.58 12.74 12.46
CA LEU A 430 14.63 13.53 13.13
C LEU A 430 14.13 14.92 13.53
N ALA A 431 13.32 15.57 12.70
CA ALA A 431 12.69 16.84 13.06
C ALA A 431 11.67 16.66 14.19
N MET A 432 10.83 15.63 14.18
CA MET A 432 9.87 15.34 15.24
C MET A 432 10.59 15.09 16.59
N GLN A 433 11.74 14.45 16.57
CA GLN A 433 12.58 14.23 17.77
C GLN A 433 13.34 15.49 18.21
N GLY A 434 13.25 16.61 17.48
CA GLY A 434 14.01 17.82 17.76
C GLY A 434 15.52 17.72 17.46
N LYS A 435 15.94 16.67 16.72
CA LYS A 435 17.35 16.45 16.33
C LYS A 435 17.75 17.21 15.05
N LYS A 436 16.79 17.75 14.34
CA LYS A 436 16.99 18.51 13.11
C LYS A 436 15.93 19.62 13.00
N SER A 437 16.26 20.74 12.36
CA SER A 437 15.26 21.76 12.05
C SER A 437 14.30 21.23 10.98
N PRO A 438 13.05 21.68 10.93
CA PRO A 438 12.10 21.32 9.86
C PRO A 438 12.65 21.61 8.46
N ALA A 439 13.30 22.75 8.26
CA ALA A 439 13.88 23.15 6.98
C ALA A 439 15.02 22.22 6.55
N ASP A 440 15.96 21.91 7.46
CA ASP A 440 17.06 20.97 7.17
C ASP A 440 16.54 19.56 6.92
N ALA A 441 15.49 19.14 7.64
CA ALA A 441 14.87 17.84 7.44
C ALA A 441 14.24 17.73 6.04
N VAL A 442 13.55 18.75 5.55
CA VAL A 442 12.97 18.77 4.21
C VAL A 442 14.06 18.76 3.13
N LYS A 443 15.08 19.62 3.29
CA LYS A 443 16.22 19.67 2.38
C LYS A 443 16.92 18.30 2.26
N ASP A 444 17.33 17.73 3.37
CA ASP A 444 18.04 16.45 3.38
C ASP A 444 17.15 15.29 2.90
N ALA A 445 15.83 15.35 3.16
CA ALA A 445 14.87 14.37 2.65
C ALA A 445 14.80 14.42 1.13
N GLN A 446 14.73 15.61 0.53
CA GLN A 446 14.69 15.77 -0.92
C GLN A 446 16.02 15.35 -1.57
N GLU A 447 17.14 15.73 -0.98
CA GLU A 447 18.49 15.33 -1.48
C GLU A 447 18.63 13.80 -1.49
N LYS A 448 18.31 13.13 -0.37
CA LYS A 448 18.38 11.66 -0.28
C LYS A 448 17.40 10.96 -1.23
N ALA A 449 16.18 11.48 -1.36
CA ALA A 449 15.22 10.96 -2.33
C ALA A 449 15.78 11.05 -3.76
N ASN A 450 16.40 12.19 -4.12
CA ASN A 450 17.01 12.41 -5.43
C ASN A 450 18.23 11.50 -5.68
N GLU A 451 19.03 11.21 -4.65
CA GLU A 451 20.13 10.24 -4.77
C GLU A 451 19.62 8.84 -5.09
N LEU A 452 18.58 8.39 -4.39
CA LEU A 452 17.97 7.07 -4.62
C LEU A 452 17.29 6.98 -6.00
N LEU A 453 16.57 8.03 -6.40
CA LEU A 453 15.94 8.07 -7.73
C LEU A 453 16.97 7.98 -8.87
N LYS A 454 18.14 8.64 -8.74
CA LYS A 454 19.25 8.52 -9.71
C LYS A 454 19.85 7.11 -9.77
N GLN A 455 19.84 6.38 -8.65
CA GLN A 455 20.31 4.99 -8.58
C GLN A 455 19.28 3.99 -9.12
N GLY A 456 18.11 4.48 -9.56
CA GLY A 456 17.05 3.67 -10.09
C GLY A 456 16.18 2.99 -9.01
N SER A 457 16.16 3.52 -7.80
CA SER A 457 15.36 2.97 -6.68
C SER A 457 13.89 3.38 -6.77
#